data_9252f95a86657a05162a58e708c75e5a
#
_entry.id   9252f95a86657a05162a58e708c75e5a
#
_cell.length_a   1.000
_cell.length_b   1.000
_cell.length_c   1.000
_cell.angle_alpha   90.00
_cell.angle_beta   90.00
_cell.angle_gamma   90.00
#
_symmetry.space_group_name_H-M   'P 1'
#
loop_
_entity.id
_entity.type
_entity.pdbx_description
1 polymer ?
#
loop_
_entity_poly.entity_id
_entity_poly.type
_entity_poly.pdbx_seq_one_letter_code
_entity_poly.pdbx_strand_id
1 'polypeptide(L)'
;MQIYYYAESSDDQRAPHLGAPLTSADLEPLGVLAYHFPDLSSVDALAASRSYKNRDEITCSPAAMGSVYEEKVQMFFQEHLHEDEEIRYIRDGRGYFDIRGADERWIRCALEKGDLIILPAGIWHRFTTDEDNYVRAMRLFKDEPKWTPLNRVPELEENKFRKEYVQAVAKATAQAQT
;
A
#
# COMPACT_ATOMS: atom_id res chain seq x y z
N MET A 1 -8.88 9.49 1.79
CA MET A 1 -8.74 8.02 1.66
C MET A 1 -10.02 7.34 2.09
N GLN A 2 -10.58 6.42 1.29
CA GLN A 2 -11.64 5.51 1.70
C GLN A 2 -11.04 4.14 1.98
N ILE A 3 -11.56 3.42 2.99
CA ILE A 3 -11.06 2.11 3.41
C ILE A 3 -12.24 1.17 3.53
N TYR A 4 -12.15 -0.02 2.94
CA TYR A 4 -13.24 -0.99 2.95
C TYR A 4 -12.74 -2.40 2.62
N TYR A 5 -13.50 -3.42 2.98
CA TYR A 5 -13.24 -4.77 2.51
C TYR A 5 -13.44 -4.85 1.00
N TYR A 6 -12.48 -5.45 0.31
CA TYR A 6 -12.57 -5.69 -1.13
C TYR A 6 -13.66 -6.73 -1.42
N ALA A 7 -14.66 -6.36 -2.22
CA ALA A 7 -15.69 -7.28 -2.66
C ALA A 7 -15.26 -7.96 -3.96
N GLU A 8 -15.04 -9.26 -3.91
CA GLU A 8 -14.69 -10.05 -5.09
C GLU A 8 -15.80 -10.00 -6.15
N SER A 9 -15.45 -9.70 -7.37
CA SER A 9 -16.34 -9.70 -8.55
C SER A 9 -15.54 -10.05 -9.81
N SER A 10 -16.23 -10.18 -10.92
CA SER A 10 -15.61 -10.38 -12.25
C SER A 10 -15.17 -9.08 -12.92
N ASP A 11 -15.36 -7.94 -12.26
CA ASP A 11 -14.97 -6.64 -12.80
C ASP A 11 -13.43 -6.50 -12.86
N ASP A 12 -12.96 -5.58 -13.71
CA ASP A 12 -11.54 -5.25 -13.77
C ASP A 12 -11.01 -4.83 -12.38
N GLN A 13 -9.76 -5.14 -12.10
CA GLN A 13 -9.10 -4.78 -10.83
C GLN A 13 -9.18 -3.28 -10.49
N ARG A 14 -9.32 -2.42 -11.50
CA ARG A 14 -9.42 -0.95 -11.37
C ARG A 14 -10.80 -0.48 -10.92
N ALA A 15 -11.82 -1.34 -11.02
CA ALA A 15 -13.14 -1.03 -10.48
C ALA A 15 -13.08 -0.90 -8.95
N PRO A 16 -14.01 -0.17 -8.31
CA PRO A 16 -13.95 0.09 -6.87
C PRO A 16 -14.03 -1.16 -5.98
N HIS A 17 -14.75 -2.21 -6.38
CA HIS A 17 -14.96 -3.44 -5.59
C HIS A 17 -15.42 -3.15 -4.16
N LEU A 18 -16.42 -2.27 -4.01
CA LEU A 18 -16.89 -1.75 -2.73
C LEU A 18 -17.52 -2.86 -1.86
N GLY A 19 -16.91 -3.11 -0.72
CA GLY A 19 -17.44 -3.94 0.35
C GLY A 19 -17.78 -3.13 1.61
N ALA A 20 -17.86 -3.80 2.75
CA ALA A 20 -18.17 -3.15 4.02
C ALA A 20 -17.12 -2.09 4.38
N PRO A 21 -17.54 -0.87 4.79
CA PRO A 21 -16.63 0.21 5.11
C PRO A 21 -15.80 -0.08 6.35
N LEU A 22 -14.59 0.43 6.35
CA LEU A 22 -13.63 0.40 7.45
C LEU A 22 -13.11 1.83 7.72
N THR A 23 -12.34 1.98 8.77
CA THR A 23 -11.71 3.24 9.18
C THR A 23 -10.19 3.08 9.28
N SER A 24 -9.46 4.18 9.45
CA SER A 24 -8.02 4.11 9.73
C SER A 24 -7.67 3.34 11.01
N ALA A 25 -8.57 3.32 11.99
CA ALA A 25 -8.39 2.54 13.22
C ALA A 25 -8.34 1.03 12.97
N ASP A 26 -9.03 0.55 11.92
CA ASP A 26 -8.99 -0.87 11.54
C ASP A 26 -7.65 -1.26 10.90
N LEU A 27 -6.86 -0.29 10.44
CA LEU A 27 -5.52 -0.51 9.89
C LEU A 27 -4.43 -0.56 10.98
N GLU A 28 -4.65 0.06 12.13
CA GLU A 28 -3.64 0.17 13.20
C GLU A 28 -3.12 -1.19 13.67
N PRO A 29 -3.97 -2.22 13.93
CA PRO A 29 -3.49 -3.55 14.32
C PRO A 29 -2.63 -4.23 13.27
N LEU A 30 -2.75 -3.81 11.99
CA LEU A 30 -1.95 -4.31 10.88
C LEU A 30 -0.63 -3.53 10.71
N GLY A 31 -0.38 -2.51 11.55
CA GLY A 31 0.79 -1.66 11.45
C GLY A 31 0.78 -0.72 10.24
N VAL A 32 -0.36 -0.59 9.57
CA VAL A 32 -0.53 0.31 8.42
C VAL A 32 -0.92 1.69 8.91
N LEU A 33 -0.20 2.72 8.45
CA LEU A 33 -0.45 4.10 8.81
C LEU A 33 -1.02 4.87 7.62
N ALA A 34 -2.10 5.59 7.85
CA ALA A 34 -2.81 6.38 6.85
C ALA A 34 -2.91 7.84 7.27
N TYR A 35 -2.53 8.75 6.40
CA TYR A 35 -2.55 10.19 6.63
C TYR A 35 -3.18 10.92 5.45
N HIS A 36 -3.66 12.14 5.71
CA HIS A 36 -4.00 13.09 4.66
C HIS A 36 -3.22 14.38 4.90
N PHE A 37 -2.36 14.76 3.96
CA PHE A 37 -1.54 15.96 4.02
C PHE A 37 -1.85 16.86 2.83
N PRO A 38 -2.37 18.08 3.07
CA PRO A 38 -2.72 19.00 1.99
C PRO A 38 -1.50 19.57 1.26
N ASP A 39 -0.32 19.47 1.87
CA ASP A 39 0.91 20.07 1.38
C ASP A 39 2.15 19.21 1.66
N LEU A 40 3.26 19.55 0.97
CA LEU A 40 4.53 18.83 1.11
C LEU A 40 5.24 19.11 2.44
N SER A 41 4.98 20.23 3.11
CA SER A 41 5.66 20.55 4.37
C SER A 41 5.31 19.52 5.46
N SER A 42 4.05 19.05 5.45
CA SER A 42 3.59 17.98 6.35
C SER A 42 4.24 16.62 6.00
N VAL A 43 4.40 16.33 4.72
CA VAL A 43 5.14 15.14 4.25
C VAL A 43 6.62 15.22 4.66
N ASP A 44 7.25 16.39 4.52
CA ASP A 44 8.63 16.62 4.91
C ASP A 44 8.83 16.43 6.43
N ALA A 45 7.90 16.93 7.23
CA ALA A 45 7.94 16.76 8.70
C ALA A 45 7.83 15.27 9.09
N LEU A 46 6.91 14.53 8.46
CA LEU A 46 6.78 13.08 8.66
C LEU A 46 8.07 12.35 8.23
N ALA A 47 8.60 12.67 7.05
CA ALA A 47 9.82 12.07 6.52
C ALA A 47 11.01 12.29 7.46
N ALA A 48 11.17 13.50 8.00
CA ALA A 48 12.20 13.83 8.98
C ALA A 48 12.03 13.01 10.27
N SER A 49 10.82 12.95 10.83
CA SER A 49 10.52 12.22 12.08
C SER A 49 10.76 10.71 11.95
N ARG A 50 10.61 10.13 10.75
CA ARG A 50 10.77 8.71 10.48
C ARG A 50 12.09 8.36 9.77
N SER A 51 12.98 9.35 9.59
CA SER A 51 14.28 9.17 8.94
C SER A 51 14.20 8.68 7.49
N TYR A 52 13.20 9.14 6.74
CA TYR A 52 13.12 8.89 5.30
C TYR A 52 14.05 9.85 4.57
N LYS A 53 15.18 9.34 4.08
CA LYS A 53 16.28 10.14 3.53
C LYS A 53 16.18 10.38 2.03
N ASN A 54 15.55 9.45 1.32
CA ASN A 54 15.45 9.46 -0.14
C ASN A 54 14.01 9.49 -0.61
N ARG A 55 13.78 10.10 -1.76
CA ARG A 55 12.48 10.12 -2.42
C ARG A 55 12.60 10.27 -3.93
N ASP A 56 11.59 9.79 -4.64
CA ASP A 56 11.38 10.05 -6.07
C ASP A 56 9.88 10.12 -6.38
N GLU A 57 9.54 10.34 -7.64
CA GLU A 57 8.15 10.30 -8.11
C GLU A 57 8.00 9.31 -9.26
N ILE A 58 6.86 8.62 -9.28
CA ILE A 58 6.45 7.75 -10.37
C ILE A 58 5.07 8.18 -10.88
N THR A 59 4.89 8.16 -12.19
CA THR A 59 3.57 8.33 -12.82
C THR A 59 3.17 7.04 -13.50
N CYS A 60 2.04 6.48 -13.06
CA CYS A 60 1.44 5.30 -13.68
C CYS A 60 0.27 5.75 -14.55
N SER A 61 0.47 5.72 -15.85
CA SER A 61 -0.57 6.01 -16.85
C SER A 61 -0.15 5.50 -18.23
N PRO A 62 -1.10 5.30 -19.16
CA PRO A 62 -0.75 4.96 -20.55
C PRO A 62 0.16 6.01 -21.20
N ALA A 63 -0.06 7.30 -20.89
CA ALA A 63 0.74 8.38 -21.45
C ALA A 63 2.20 8.35 -20.96
N ALA A 64 2.44 8.02 -19.67
CA ALA A 64 3.78 7.98 -19.08
C ALA A 64 4.53 6.67 -19.38
N MET A 65 3.83 5.54 -19.43
CA MET A 65 4.42 4.21 -19.55
C MET A 65 4.32 3.61 -20.96
N GLY A 66 3.47 4.19 -21.83
CA GLY A 66 3.27 3.69 -23.18
C GLY A 66 2.77 2.24 -23.23
N SER A 67 3.32 1.45 -24.15
CA SER A 67 2.88 0.07 -24.41
C SER A 67 3.09 -0.90 -23.23
N VAL A 68 3.91 -0.56 -22.24
CA VAL A 68 4.17 -1.43 -21.06
C VAL A 68 3.20 -1.16 -19.90
N TYR A 69 2.29 -0.18 -20.04
CA TYR A 69 1.39 0.20 -18.97
C TYR A 69 0.54 -0.97 -18.44
N GLU A 70 -0.14 -1.69 -19.33
CA GLU A 70 -1.01 -2.81 -18.93
C GLU A 70 -0.21 -3.94 -18.26
N GLU A 71 0.97 -4.27 -18.78
CA GLU A 71 1.86 -5.26 -18.16
C GLU A 71 2.27 -4.82 -16.75
N LYS A 72 2.61 -3.54 -16.56
CA LYS A 72 2.99 -2.98 -15.26
C LYS A 72 1.83 -3.01 -14.27
N VAL A 73 0.62 -2.63 -14.68
CA VAL A 73 -0.57 -2.66 -13.84
C VAL A 73 -0.88 -4.09 -13.39
N GLN A 74 -0.78 -5.07 -14.28
CA GLN A 74 -0.95 -6.49 -13.93
C GLN A 74 0.14 -6.95 -12.95
N MET A 75 1.39 -6.55 -13.16
CA MET A 75 2.49 -6.89 -12.27
C MET A 75 2.31 -6.30 -10.86
N PHE A 76 1.87 -5.04 -10.75
CA PHE A 76 1.62 -4.38 -9.46
C PHE A 76 0.45 -5.01 -8.70
N PHE A 77 -0.49 -5.64 -9.39
CA PHE A 77 -1.64 -6.30 -8.81
C PHE A 77 -1.36 -7.75 -8.36
N GLN A 78 -0.19 -8.28 -8.67
CA GLN A 78 0.25 -9.56 -8.08
C GLN A 78 0.51 -9.38 -6.59
N GLU A 79 0.01 -10.30 -5.77
CA GLU A 79 0.23 -10.29 -4.33
C GLU A 79 1.70 -10.48 -4.00
N HIS A 80 2.27 -9.52 -3.26
CA HIS A 80 3.70 -9.50 -2.93
C HIS A 80 3.95 -8.83 -1.58
N LEU A 81 5.19 -8.94 -1.09
CA LEU A 81 5.70 -8.17 0.03
C LEU A 81 7.00 -7.46 -0.34
N HIS A 82 7.37 -6.47 0.47
CA HIS A 82 8.70 -5.88 0.48
C HIS A 82 9.41 -6.13 1.82
N GLU A 83 10.73 -6.15 1.78
CA GLU A 83 11.59 -6.29 2.98
C GLU A 83 11.91 -4.94 3.66
N ASP A 84 11.21 -3.88 3.25
CA ASP A 84 11.25 -2.55 3.84
C ASP A 84 9.84 -1.95 3.87
N GLU A 85 9.65 -0.83 4.57
CA GLU A 85 8.39 -0.09 4.52
C GLU A 85 8.12 0.43 3.11
N GLU A 86 6.87 0.32 2.68
CA GLU A 86 6.40 0.97 1.45
C GLU A 86 5.67 2.25 1.78
N ILE A 87 6.25 3.41 1.39
CA ILE A 87 5.72 4.72 1.69
C ILE A 87 5.31 5.40 0.39
N ARG A 88 4.03 5.75 0.27
CA ARG A 88 3.48 6.42 -0.92
C ARG A 88 2.64 7.62 -0.53
N TYR A 89 2.94 8.77 -1.14
CA TYR A 89 2.15 9.99 -1.06
C TYR A 89 1.58 10.32 -2.43
N ILE A 90 0.27 10.45 -2.54
CA ILE A 90 -0.40 10.71 -3.82
C ILE A 90 -0.32 12.20 -4.14
N ARG A 91 0.41 12.51 -5.20
CA ARG A 91 0.60 13.87 -5.71
C ARG A 91 -0.56 14.30 -6.60
N ASP A 92 -1.14 13.36 -7.34
CA ASP A 92 -2.24 13.60 -8.27
C ASP A 92 -2.86 12.27 -8.72
N GLY A 93 -4.13 12.31 -9.16
CA GLY A 93 -4.85 11.11 -9.57
C GLY A 93 -5.25 10.22 -8.39
N ARG A 94 -5.54 8.96 -8.68
CA ARG A 94 -6.05 7.98 -7.71
C ARG A 94 -5.52 6.58 -7.97
N GLY A 95 -5.48 5.77 -6.91
CA GLY A 95 -5.11 4.37 -7.00
C GLY A 95 -5.53 3.58 -5.76
N TYR A 96 -5.44 2.28 -5.84
CA TYR A 96 -5.84 1.37 -4.78
C TYR A 96 -4.63 0.57 -4.26
N PHE A 97 -4.43 0.60 -2.97
CA PHE A 97 -3.66 -0.41 -2.27
C PHE A 97 -4.61 -1.42 -1.66
N ASP A 98 -4.44 -2.69 -2.01
CA ASP A 98 -5.10 -3.79 -1.33
C ASP A 98 -4.09 -4.45 -0.40
N ILE A 99 -4.45 -4.60 0.88
CA ILE A 99 -3.61 -5.23 1.91
C ILE A 99 -4.33 -6.44 2.51
N ARG A 100 -3.59 -7.45 2.94
CA ARG A 100 -4.15 -8.57 3.68
C ARG A 100 -4.45 -8.18 5.11
N GLY A 101 -5.71 -8.34 5.53
CA GLY A 101 -6.11 -8.30 6.92
C GLY A 101 -5.58 -9.50 7.72
N ALA A 102 -5.70 -9.46 9.04
CA ALA A 102 -5.31 -10.57 9.90
C ALA A 102 -6.12 -11.86 9.64
N ASP A 103 -7.30 -11.72 9.07
CA ASP A 103 -8.21 -12.77 8.65
C ASP A 103 -8.05 -13.20 7.18
N GLU A 104 -6.96 -12.79 6.55
CA GLU A 104 -6.62 -13.04 5.14
C GLU A 104 -7.58 -12.41 4.12
N ARG A 105 -8.59 -11.65 4.54
CA ARG A 105 -9.41 -10.87 3.60
C ARG A 105 -8.63 -9.68 3.06
N TRP A 106 -8.94 -9.30 1.83
CA TRP A 106 -8.43 -8.08 1.25
C TRP A 106 -9.15 -6.84 1.81
N ILE A 107 -8.35 -5.86 2.22
CA ILE A 107 -8.79 -4.53 2.59
C ILE A 107 -8.30 -3.58 1.51
N ARG A 108 -9.19 -2.84 0.86
CA ARG A 108 -8.84 -1.84 -0.14
C ARG A 108 -8.73 -0.46 0.49
N CYS A 109 -7.60 0.18 0.27
CA CYS A 109 -7.35 1.58 0.60
C CYS A 109 -7.39 2.38 -0.70
N ALA A 110 -8.46 3.15 -0.91
CA ALA A 110 -8.61 4.03 -2.07
C ALA A 110 -7.95 5.37 -1.78
N LEU A 111 -6.80 5.61 -2.39
CA LEU A 111 -6.01 6.81 -2.20
C LEU A 111 -6.27 7.83 -3.30
N GLU A 112 -6.35 9.08 -2.89
CA GLU A 112 -6.45 10.23 -3.77
C GLU A 112 -5.39 11.29 -3.40
N LYS A 113 -5.32 12.36 -4.17
CA LYS A 113 -4.37 13.47 -3.93
C LYS A 113 -4.38 13.93 -2.48
N GLY A 114 -3.19 13.99 -1.88
CA GLY A 114 -2.98 14.36 -0.47
C GLY A 114 -2.94 13.17 0.48
N ASP A 115 -3.34 11.99 0.05
CA ASP A 115 -3.26 10.80 0.90
C ASP A 115 -1.84 10.22 0.92
N LEU A 116 -1.41 9.80 2.12
CA LEU A 116 -0.16 9.10 2.35
C LEU A 116 -0.45 7.80 3.08
N ILE A 117 0.13 6.71 2.60
CA ILE A 117 0.07 5.39 3.25
C ILE A 117 1.47 4.87 3.53
N ILE A 118 1.63 4.22 4.68
CA ILE A 118 2.85 3.48 5.04
C ILE A 118 2.45 2.03 5.31
N LEU A 119 2.96 1.13 4.49
CA LEU A 119 2.82 -0.31 4.66
C LEU A 119 4.06 -0.87 5.35
N PRO A 120 3.92 -1.66 6.43
CA PRO A 120 5.09 -2.26 7.10
C PRO A 120 5.76 -3.32 6.23
N ALA A 121 7.06 -3.53 6.43
CA ALA A 121 7.77 -4.64 5.82
C ALA A 121 7.07 -5.97 6.15
N GLY A 122 6.98 -6.87 5.17
CA GLY A 122 6.41 -8.21 5.33
C GLY A 122 4.89 -8.31 5.22
N ILE A 123 4.15 -7.20 5.08
CA ILE A 123 2.71 -7.27 4.80
C ILE A 123 2.45 -7.70 3.35
N TRP A 124 1.53 -8.66 3.15
CA TRP A 124 1.04 -9.00 1.81
C TRP A 124 0.14 -7.89 1.28
N HIS A 125 0.44 -7.40 0.09
CA HIS A 125 -0.30 -6.32 -0.55
C HIS A 125 -0.20 -6.36 -2.07
N ARG A 126 -0.98 -5.50 -2.74
CA ARG A 126 -0.96 -5.29 -4.18
C ARG A 126 -1.44 -3.87 -4.48
N PHE A 127 -1.17 -3.39 -5.69
CA PHE A 127 -1.54 -2.04 -6.12
C PHE A 127 -2.18 -2.05 -7.51
N THR A 128 -3.12 -1.13 -7.76
CA THR A 128 -3.62 -0.80 -9.09
C THR A 128 -4.01 0.68 -9.18
N THR A 129 -3.99 1.25 -10.38
CA THR A 129 -4.69 2.52 -10.65
C THR A 129 -6.21 2.30 -10.56
N ASP A 130 -6.99 3.36 -10.46
CA ASP A 130 -8.42 3.29 -10.69
C ASP A 130 -8.75 3.27 -12.20
N GLU A 131 -10.04 3.35 -12.54
CA GLU A 131 -10.55 3.33 -13.93
C GLU A 131 -10.11 4.54 -14.75
N ASP A 132 -9.67 5.64 -14.12
CA ASP A 132 -9.08 6.80 -14.80
C ASP A 132 -7.67 6.51 -15.34
N ASN A 133 -7.06 5.38 -14.96
CA ASN A 133 -5.76 4.93 -15.43
C ASN A 133 -4.64 5.96 -15.22
N TYR A 134 -4.70 6.70 -14.10
CA TYR A 134 -3.72 7.74 -13.80
C TYR A 134 -3.49 7.91 -12.31
N VAL A 135 -2.23 7.79 -11.90
CA VAL A 135 -1.77 8.22 -10.57
C VAL A 135 -0.35 8.72 -10.65
N ARG A 136 -0.05 9.80 -9.95
CA ARG A 136 1.30 10.29 -9.68
C ARG A 136 1.58 10.20 -8.19
N ALA A 137 2.56 9.40 -7.81
CA ALA A 137 2.91 9.14 -6.43
C ALA A 137 4.36 9.49 -6.14
N MET A 138 4.59 10.12 -4.99
CA MET A 138 5.90 10.24 -4.39
C MET A 138 6.19 8.96 -3.59
N ARG A 139 7.36 8.37 -3.82
CA ARG A 139 7.87 7.23 -3.07
C ARG A 139 8.95 7.72 -2.13
N LEU A 140 8.85 7.36 -0.85
CA LEU A 140 9.83 7.72 0.16
C LEU A 140 10.55 6.45 0.65
N PHE A 141 11.82 6.60 1.07
CA PHE A 141 12.68 5.49 1.46
C PHE A 141 13.56 5.87 2.66
N LYS A 142 13.78 4.92 3.57
CA LYS A 142 14.70 5.10 4.71
C LYS A 142 16.15 5.23 4.26
N ASP A 143 16.58 4.29 3.40
CA ASP A 143 17.93 4.21 2.86
C ASP A 143 17.87 4.05 1.33
N GLU A 144 18.77 3.25 0.74
CA GLU A 144 18.73 2.93 -0.68
C GLU A 144 17.42 2.20 -1.03
N PRO A 145 16.74 2.58 -2.13
CA PRO A 145 15.47 1.99 -2.52
C PRO A 145 15.59 0.49 -2.77
N LYS A 146 14.78 -0.31 -2.08
CA LYS A 146 14.61 -1.73 -2.35
C LYS A 146 13.29 -1.94 -3.10
N TRP A 147 13.37 -1.93 -4.42
CA TRP A 147 12.20 -1.98 -5.31
C TRP A 147 11.65 -3.38 -5.56
N THR A 148 12.42 -4.43 -5.26
CA THR A 148 12.09 -5.78 -5.68
C THR A 148 10.89 -6.31 -4.90
N PRO A 149 9.73 -6.50 -5.56
CA PRO A 149 8.63 -7.21 -4.95
C PRO A 149 8.96 -8.70 -4.84
N LEU A 150 8.62 -9.29 -3.73
CA LEU A 150 8.68 -10.74 -3.54
C LEU A 150 7.26 -11.29 -3.65
N ASN A 151 6.93 -11.87 -4.80
CA ASN A 151 5.61 -12.42 -5.07
C ASN A 151 5.29 -13.57 -4.12
N ARG A 152 4.03 -13.63 -3.65
CA ARG A 152 3.61 -14.60 -2.64
C ARG A 152 3.80 -16.04 -3.12
N VAL A 153 4.66 -16.77 -2.41
CA VAL A 153 4.87 -18.21 -2.52
C VAL A 153 4.98 -18.80 -1.10
N PRO A 154 4.68 -20.08 -0.87
CA PRO A 154 4.67 -20.68 0.48
C PRO A 154 5.99 -20.47 1.25
N GLU A 155 7.12 -20.50 0.55
CA GLU A 155 8.46 -20.36 1.13
C GLU A 155 8.69 -18.99 1.76
N LEU A 156 7.98 -17.96 1.32
CA LEU A 156 8.10 -16.59 1.85
C LEU A 156 7.42 -16.41 3.21
N GLU A 157 6.60 -17.36 3.69
CA GLU A 157 6.13 -17.32 5.08
C GLU A 157 7.31 -17.54 6.07
N GLU A 158 8.43 -18.12 5.62
CA GLU A 158 9.68 -18.24 6.37
C GLU A 158 10.60 -17.02 6.29
N ASN A 159 10.27 -16.03 5.44
CA ASN A 159 11.01 -14.78 5.33
C ASN A 159 11.05 -14.05 6.67
N LYS A 160 12.21 -13.49 7.04
CA LYS A 160 12.43 -12.82 8.32
C LYS A 160 11.42 -11.67 8.56
N PHE A 161 11.25 -10.80 7.58
CA PHE A 161 10.35 -9.64 7.68
C PHE A 161 8.89 -10.07 7.76
N ARG A 162 8.52 -11.14 7.04
CA ARG A 162 7.18 -11.74 7.13
C ARG A 162 6.91 -12.27 8.53
N LYS A 163 7.83 -13.01 9.12
CA LYS A 163 7.71 -13.55 10.50
C LYS A 163 7.60 -12.44 11.53
N GLU A 164 8.45 -11.41 11.41
CA GLU A 164 8.41 -10.25 12.31
C GLU A 164 7.07 -9.52 12.23
N TYR A 165 6.56 -9.31 11.01
CA TYR A 165 5.25 -8.71 10.77
C TYR A 165 4.11 -9.53 11.41
N VAL A 166 4.05 -10.84 11.17
CA VAL A 166 3.02 -11.72 11.73
C VAL A 166 3.03 -11.68 13.26
N GLN A 167 4.20 -11.69 13.87
CA GLN A 167 4.34 -11.58 15.33
C GLN A 167 3.87 -10.22 15.86
N ALA A 168 4.15 -9.14 15.16
CA ALA A 168 3.70 -7.80 15.53
C ALA A 168 2.17 -7.68 15.48
N VAL A 169 1.53 -8.17 14.41
CA VAL A 169 0.08 -8.20 14.26
C VAL A 169 -0.57 -9.05 15.36
N ALA A 170 -0.03 -10.23 15.66
CA ALA A 170 -0.58 -11.08 16.71
C ALA A 170 -0.55 -10.39 18.09
N LYS A 171 0.53 -9.68 18.40
CA LYS A 171 0.64 -8.90 19.65
C LYS A 171 -0.38 -7.75 19.70
N ALA A 172 -0.51 -6.99 18.62
CA ALA A 172 -1.45 -5.87 18.54
C ALA A 172 -2.91 -6.35 18.72
N THR A 173 -3.28 -7.46 18.06
CA THR A 173 -4.61 -8.05 18.18
C THR A 173 -4.91 -8.54 19.60
N ALA A 174 -3.95 -9.16 20.27
CA ALA A 174 -4.11 -9.61 21.64
C ALA A 174 -4.30 -8.43 22.63
N GLN A 175 -3.62 -7.31 22.41
CA GLN A 175 -3.77 -6.09 23.23
C GLN A 175 -5.11 -5.39 23.03
N ALA A 176 -5.70 -5.44 21.85
CA ALA A 176 -7.00 -4.85 21.56
C ALA A 176 -8.20 -5.61 22.19
N GLN A 177 -7.98 -6.85 22.67
CA GLN A 177 -8.98 -7.70 23.31
C GLN A 177 -8.99 -7.64 24.85
N THR A 178 -8.05 -6.89 25.43
CA THR A 178 -7.94 -6.66 26.89
C THR A 178 -8.40 -5.28 27.28
#